data_dedaa41a73495176e8ee4ea0ac8393b4
#
_entry.id   dedaa41a73495176e8ee4ea0ac8393b4
#
_cell.length_a   1.000
_cell.length_b   1.000
_cell.length_c   1.000
_cell.angle_alpha   90.00
_cell.angle_beta   90.00
_cell.angle_gamma   90.00
#
_symmetry.space_group_name_H-M   'P 1'
#
loop_
_entity.id
_entity.type
_entity.pdbx_description
1 polymer ?
#
loop_
_entity_poly.entity_id
_entity_poly.type
_entity_poly.pdbx_seq_one_letter_code
_entity_poly.pdbx_strand_id
1 'polypeptide(L)'
;MKRFLQWVPAVALLCASVPTAYAQYASGTTSDGVDIGVAELDLVAGGKVVDRGILVVLAENAPVHYQAPKIPRFAIIGKEKQFYLGLGGYVRGTVSVDFGNPIDNPSYFTTADIAPVSAGNGAKTQVSMGTSNLFFNFVSLPGHKDQVGAYIDFNFDKEGYDLDLRHAYLTWRNFRAGYSYTLFSDQRCIPQTIDFEGAPSLASVRTSMFAWTWTGKKWRAGAAIESPIYSVTESSTAQLVNQRIPSIPLYVAYQWTDRHYTRLSAIARSIQYRNLSSAKNKERFGYGVQLSGVWGLTERLQLYYQGVYGDGIADYVQDLNDMNLDLVPDLKDGGKLKGTQQFGFMGGVRLSWTKRIQSNHLFSQVRSYVDHYDNTTAVGSSSEARLPWDDQYKYGQYLCNNVFYSIGQLQVGVEYLWGARKNMGGAFAHDNRLQVMAQINF
;
A
#
# COMPACT_ATOMS: atom_id res chain seq x y z
N MET A 1 -8.66 33.07 15.22
CA MET A 1 -9.60 32.00 15.64
C MET A 1 -11.08 32.26 15.37
N LYS A 2 -11.60 33.50 15.36
CA LYS A 2 -13.05 33.77 15.10
C LYS A 2 -13.51 33.75 13.64
N ARG A 3 -12.61 33.68 12.64
CA ARG A 3 -12.96 33.60 11.20
C ARG A 3 -12.98 32.18 10.61
N PHE A 4 -12.48 31.19 11.34
CA PHE A 4 -12.41 29.82 10.86
C PHE A 4 -13.74 29.04 11.02
N LEU A 5 -14.61 29.48 11.94
CA LEU A 5 -15.90 28.83 12.21
C LEU A 5 -17.03 29.20 11.21
N GLN A 6 -16.80 30.11 10.28
CA GLN A 6 -17.84 30.53 9.33
C GLN A 6 -18.00 29.64 8.09
N TRP A 7 -17.02 28.73 7.84
CA TRP A 7 -17.05 27.81 6.66
C TRP A 7 -17.57 26.40 6.96
N VAL A 8 -17.67 26.03 8.24
CA VAL A 8 -18.18 24.72 8.65
C VAL A 8 -19.65 24.47 8.29
N PRO A 9 -20.55 25.48 8.29
CA PRO A 9 -21.94 25.26 7.89
C PRO A 9 -22.16 25.02 6.39
N ALA A 10 -21.26 25.48 5.51
CA ALA A 10 -21.43 25.35 4.06
C ALA A 10 -21.22 23.89 3.58
N VAL A 11 -20.33 23.13 4.23
CA VAL A 11 -20.12 21.71 3.91
C VAL A 11 -21.27 20.84 4.46
N ALA A 12 -21.88 21.24 5.58
CA ALA A 12 -23.01 20.54 6.17
C ALA A 12 -24.33 20.73 5.35
N LEU A 13 -24.47 21.85 4.65
CA LEU A 13 -25.68 22.13 3.85
C LEU A 13 -25.71 21.39 2.49
N LEU A 14 -24.56 21.01 1.94
CA LEU A 14 -24.49 20.19 0.70
C LEU A 14 -24.91 18.73 0.94
N CYS A 15 -24.94 18.26 2.17
CA CYS A 15 -25.35 16.89 2.52
C CYS A 15 -26.86 16.75 2.78
N ALA A 16 -27.64 17.85 2.83
CA ALA A 16 -29.04 17.80 3.25
C ALA A 16 -30.09 17.63 2.15
N SER A 17 -29.72 17.53 0.89
CA SER A 17 -30.65 17.47 -0.26
C SER A 17 -30.50 16.29 -1.20
N VAL A 18 -29.89 15.18 -0.75
CA VAL A 18 -29.84 13.96 -1.56
C VAL A 18 -31.05 13.08 -1.18
N PRO A 19 -31.92 12.72 -2.14
CA PRO A 19 -33.03 11.83 -1.85
C PRO A 19 -32.50 10.48 -1.37
N THR A 20 -33.06 10.00 -0.27
CA THR A 20 -32.75 8.70 0.34
C THR A 20 -33.22 7.56 -0.55
N ALA A 21 -32.37 7.15 -1.49
CA ALA A 21 -32.50 5.84 -2.11
C ALA A 21 -31.95 4.81 -1.10
N TYR A 22 -32.83 3.96 -0.57
CA TYR A 22 -32.46 2.83 0.27
C TYR A 22 -31.76 1.78 -0.59
N ALA A 23 -30.43 1.78 -0.61
CA ALA A 23 -29.67 0.67 -1.14
C ALA A 23 -29.77 -0.51 -0.18
N GLN A 24 -30.37 -1.61 -0.61
CA GLN A 24 -30.33 -2.89 0.13
C GLN A 24 -28.93 -3.48 -0.03
N TYR A 25 -28.24 -3.58 1.09
CA TYR A 25 -26.89 -4.12 1.14
C TYR A 25 -26.90 -5.65 1.05
N ALA A 26 -26.30 -6.19 0.00
CA ALA A 26 -26.01 -7.60 -0.11
C ALA A 26 -24.56 -7.85 0.27
N SER A 27 -24.28 -8.65 1.26
CA SER A 27 -22.94 -9.11 1.62
C SER A 27 -22.60 -10.38 0.85
N GLY A 28 -21.41 -10.46 0.30
CA GLY A 28 -20.82 -11.66 -0.29
C GLY A 28 -19.32 -11.66 0.05
N THR A 29 -18.70 -12.82 0.07
CA THR A 29 -17.25 -12.95 0.22
C THR A 29 -16.64 -13.55 -1.03
N THR A 30 -15.48 -13.04 -1.45
CA THR A 30 -14.67 -13.66 -2.50
C THR A 30 -14.02 -14.94 -1.99
N SER A 31 -13.45 -15.78 -2.87
CA SER A 31 -12.64 -16.95 -2.51
C SER A 31 -11.48 -16.59 -1.57
N ASP A 32 -11.01 -15.34 -1.62
CA ASP A 32 -9.99 -14.80 -0.73
C ASP A 32 -10.53 -14.29 0.61
N GLY A 33 -11.84 -14.45 0.87
CA GLY A 33 -12.48 -13.99 2.10
C GLY A 33 -12.59 -12.48 2.23
N VAL A 34 -12.51 -11.75 1.12
CA VAL A 34 -12.79 -10.31 1.05
C VAL A 34 -14.30 -10.13 1.11
N ASP A 35 -14.78 -9.40 2.10
CA ASP A 35 -16.17 -9.00 2.17
C ASP A 35 -16.49 -8.05 1.00
N ILE A 36 -17.31 -8.51 0.07
CA ILE A 36 -17.85 -7.68 -0.98
C ILE A 36 -18.99 -6.88 -0.34
N GLY A 37 -18.64 -5.95 0.52
CA GLY A 37 -19.58 -5.00 1.10
C GLY A 37 -20.21 -4.21 -0.03
N VAL A 38 -21.31 -4.74 -0.48
CA VAL A 38 -22.41 -4.13 -1.21
C VAL A 38 -22.11 -3.08 -2.27
N ALA A 39 -22.19 -3.52 -3.48
CA ALA A 39 -22.54 -2.66 -4.57
C ALA A 39 -23.81 -3.19 -5.26
N GLU A 40 -24.88 -2.41 -5.28
CA GLU A 40 -25.88 -2.59 -6.33
C GLU A 40 -25.22 -2.18 -7.65
N LEU A 41 -25.12 -3.14 -8.58
CA LEU A 41 -24.72 -2.86 -9.94
C LEU A 41 -25.94 -2.32 -10.70
N ASP A 42 -25.92 -1.04 -11.03
CA ASP A 42 -26.79 -0.53 -12.08
C ASP A 42 -26.21 -0.93 -13.43
N LEU A 43 -26.76 -1.98 -14.00
CA LEU A 43 -26.39 -2.41 -15.35
C LEU A 43 -26.89 -1.44 -16.41
N VAL A 44 -25.98 -0.89 -17.17
CA VAL A 44 -26.27 -0.28 -18.47
C VAL A 44 -26.41 -1.38 -19.53
N ALA A 45 -27.35 -2.26 -19.36
CA ALA A 45 -27.83 -3.16 -20.41
C ALA A 45 -29.31 -3.47 -20.16
N GLY A 46 -30.20 -2.57 -20.57
CA GLY A 46 -31.64 -2.83 -20.64
C GLY A 46 -32.37 -2.90 -19.30
N GLY A 47 -31.92 -2.24 -18.23
CA GLY A 47 -32.70 -2.00 -17.00
C GLY A 47 -32.99 -3.23 -16.15
N LYS A 48 -32.17 -4.28 -16.20
CA LYS A 48 -32.34 -5.47 -15.35
C LYS A 48 -31.20 -5.54 -14.31
N VAL A 49 -31.58 -5.87 -13.06
CA VAL A 49 -30.68 -6.13 -11.94
C VAL A 49 -29.70 -7.23 -12.29
N VAL A 50 -28.40 -6.98 -12.02
CA VAL A 50 -27.32 -7.93 -12.31
C VAL A 50 -27.29 -9.06 -11.30
N ASP A 51 -27.00 -10.25 -11.83
CA ASP A 51 -26.70 -11.45 -11.06
C ASP A 51 -25.45 -11.22 -10.15
N ARG A 52 -25.60 -11.49 -8.85
CA ARG A 52 -24.51 -11.39 -7.87
C ARG A 52 -23.25 -12.18 -8.28
N GLY A 53 -23.41 -13.26 -9.04
CA GLY A 53 -22.30 -14.05 -9.56
C GLY A 53 -21.32 -13.24 -10.42
N ILE A 54 -21.79 -12.22 -11.14
CA ILE A 54 -20.93 -11.36 -11.96
C ILE A 54 -20.02 -10.49 -11.09
N LEU A 55 -20.56 -9.95 -9.99
CA LEU A 55 -19.79 -9.16 -9.04
C LEU A 55 -18.69 -9.96 -8.37
N VAL A 56 -19.00 -11.20 -7.99
CA VAL A 56 -18.01 -12.10 -7.37
C VAL A 56 -16.86 -12.34 -8.34
N VAL A 57 -17.15 -12.71 -9.58
CA VAL A 57 -16.12 -12.97 -10.61
C VAL A 57 -15.24 -11.74 -10.87
N LEU A 58 -15.85 -10.55 -10.97
CA LEU A 58 -15.10 -9.31 -11.17
C LEU A 58 -14.27 -8.94 -9.91
N ALA A 59 -14.82 -9.12 -8.71
CA ALA A 59 -14.11 -8.85 -7.48
C ALA A 59 -12.91 -9.79 -7.25
N GLU A 60 -13.04 -11.07 -7.63
CA GLU A 60 -11.94 -12.05 -7.57
C GLU A 60 -10.79 -11.71 -8.52
N ASN A 61 -11.07 -11.09 -9.65
CA ASN A 61 -10.05 -10.62 -10.60
C ASN A 61 -9.40 -9.29 -10.17
N ALA A 62 -10.03 -8.51 -9.30
CA ALA A 62 -9.50 -7.24 -8.81
C ALA A 62 -8.36 -7.44 -7.78
N PRO A 63 -7.41 -6.49 -7.66
CA PRO A 63 -6.41 -6.54 -6.61
C PRO A 63 -7.06 -6.33 -5.24
N VAL A 64 -6.57 -7.07 -4.24
CA VAL A 64 -6.93 -6.80 -2.85
C VAL A 64 -6.34 -5.46 -2.46
N HIS A 65 -7.16 -4.56 -1.93
CA HIS A 65 -6.72 -3.27 -1.44
C HIS A 65 -7.41 -2.95 -0.11
N TYR A 66 -6.65 -2.46 0.86
CA TYR A 66 -7.16 -2.19 2.22
C TYR A 66 -8.14 -1.01 2.28
N GLN A 67 -8.07 -0.08 1.33
CA GLN A 67 -8.88 1.15 1.37
C GLN A 67 -10.32 0.96 0.87
N ALA A 68 -10.56 0.11 -0.10
CA ALA A 68 -11.89 -0.31 -0.54
C ALA A 68 -11.80 -1.48 -1.52
N PRO A 69 -12.75 -2.41 -1.52
CA PRO A 69 -12.87 -3.37 -2.61
C PRO A 69 -13.13 -2.62 -3.92
N LYS A 70 -12.35 -2.91 -4.96
CA LYS A 70 -12.53 -2.30 -6.28
C LYS A 70 -13.61 -3.05 -7.06
N ILE A 71 -14.85 -2.84 -6.67
CA ILE A 71 -16.04 -3.45 -7.27
C ILE A 71 -16.60 -2.47 -8.31
N PRO A 72 -16.71 -2.87 -9.59
CA PRO A 72 -17.26 -2.00 -10.62
C PRO A 72 -18.73 -1.68 -10.36
N ARG A 73 -19.15 -0.47 -10.67
CA ARG A 73 -20.54 -0.03 -10.65
C ARG A 73 -21.21 -0.19 -12.00
N PHE A 74 -20.41 -0.23 -13.06
CA PHE A 74 -20.89 -0.46 -14.41
C PHE A 74 -20.27 -1.76 -14.94
N ALA A 75 -21.07 -2.62 -15.54
CA ALA A 75 -20.57 -3.80 -16.22
C ALA A 75 -21.27 -3.99 -17.57
N ILE A 76 -20.48 -4.24 -18.58
CA ILE A 76 -20.94 -4.67 -19.89
C ILE A 76 -20.86 -6.20 -19.92
N ILE A 77 -21.96 -6.84 -20.26
CA ILE A 77 -22.05 -8.30 -20.37
C ILE A 77 -22.11 -8.67 -21.83
N GLY A 78 -21.15 -9.49 -22.27
CA GLY A 78 -21.13 -10.01 -23.62
C GLY A 78 -22.32 -10.94 -23.91
N LYS A 79 -22.61 -11.13 -25.18
CA LYS A 79 -23.63 -12.08 -25.64
C LYS A 79 -23.35 -13.45 -25.01
N GLU A 80 -24.40 -14.11 -24.52
CA GLU A 80 -24.30 -15.42 -23.86
C GLU A 80 -23.36 -15.46 -22.62
N LYS A 81 -23.10 -14.29 -21.98
CA LYS A 81 -22.20 -14.15 -20.84
C LYS A 81 -20.76 -14.60 -21.09
N GLN A 82 -20.29 -14.52 -22.33
CA GLN A 82 -18.92 -14.93 -22.70
C GLN A 82 -17.84 -14.04 -22.09
N PHE A 83 -18.16 -12.78 -21.76
CA PHE A 83 -17.26 -11.89 -21.06
C PHE A 83 -18.01 -10.88 -20.18
N TYR A 84 -17.30 -10.38 -19.16
CA TYR A 84 -17.71 -9.26 -18.31
C TYR A 84 -16.66 -8.17 -18.41
N LEU A 85 -17.07 -6.93 -18.62
CA LEU A 85 -16.21 -5.76 -18.55
C LEU A 85 -16.77 -4.82 -17.47
N GLY A 86 -16.13 -4.75 -16.35
CA GLY A 86 -16.43 -3.84 -15.25
C GLY A 86 -15.66 -2.53 -15.37
N LEU A 87 -16.36 -1.42 -15.16
CA LEU A 87 -15.80 -0.08 -15.02
C LEU A 87 -16.19 0.46 -13.65
N GLY A 88 -15.24 1.05 -12.95
CA GLY A 88 -15.51 1.67 -11.67
C GLY A 88 -14.35 2.55 -11.22
N GLY A 89 -14.55 3.17 -10.08
CA GLY A 89 -13.58 4.06 -9.51
C GLY A 89 -14.16 4.85 -8.36
N TYR A 90 -13.43 5.87 -7.97
CA TYR A 90 -13.93 6.87 -7.02
C TYR A 90 -13.27 8.22 -7.27
N VAL A 91 -14.03 9.27 -6.98
CA VAL A 91 -13.49 10.62 -6.84
C VAL A 91 -13.29 10.87 -5.35
N ARG A 92 -12.07 11.25 -4.98
CA ARG A 92 -11.66 11.46 -3.59
C ARG A 92 -11.03 12.84 -3.44
N GLY A 93 -11.57 13.63 -2.52
CA GLY A 93 -10.98 14.89 -2.09
C GLY A 93 -10.48 14.78 -0.65
N THR A 94 -9.27 15.27 -0.40
CA THR A 94 -8.68 15.35 0.94
C THR A 94 -8.22 16.77 1.22
N VAL A 95 -8.41 17.21 2.47
CA VAL A 95 -7.84 18.43 3.03
C VAL A 95 -7.00 18.01 4.23
N SER A 96 -5.73 18.37 4.24
CA SER A 96 -4.80 18.10 5.35
C SER A 96 -4.23 19.38 5.93
N VAL A 97 -3.94 19.35 7.22
CA VAL A 97 -3.22 20.40 7.95
C VAL A 97 -2.14 19.75 8.79
N ASP A 98 -0.89 20.05 8.48
CA ASP A 98 0.28 19.60 9.23
C ASP A 98 0.68 20.62 10.30
N PHE A 99 1.17 20.13 11.43
CA PHE A 99 1.59 20.94 12.57
C PHE A 99 2.93 20.44 13.10
N GLY A 100 4.04 21.07 12.73
CA GLY A 100 5.39 20.65 13.19
C GLY A 100 6.42 20.75 12.08
N ASN A 101 6.84 19.61 11.55
CA ASN A 101 7.71 19.52 10.37
C ASN A 101 6.88 19.01 9.18
N PRO A 102 6.18 19.91 8.48
CA PRO A 102 5.17 19.55 7.51
C PRO A 102 5.78 18.80 6.31
N ILE A 103 5.07 17.78 5.87
CA ILE A 103 5.40 16.97 4.69
C ILE A 103 4.83 17.64 3.45
N ASP A 104 5.59 17.63 2.35
CA ASP A 104 5.15 18.27 1.10
C ASP A 104 4.02 17.53 0.39
N ASN A 105 3.89 16.22 0.60
CA ASN A 105 2.84 15.43 -0.03
C ASN A 105 1.52 15.49 0.77
N PRO A 106 0.42 15.99 0.16
CA PRO A 106 -0.87 16.09 0.84
C PRO A 106 -1.60 14.76 1.01
N SER A 107 -1.25 13.74 0.23
CA SER A 107 -1.94 12.46 0.15
C SER A 107 -1.23 11.34 0.90
N TYR A 108 0.08 11.48 1.11
CA TYR A 108 0.96 10.49 1.71
C TYR A 108 1.61 11.08 2.95
N PHE A 109 1.50 10.38 4.06
CA PHE A 109 2.16 10.77 5.32
C PHE A 109 3.29 9.80 5.62
N THR A 110 4.45 10.05 4.99
CA THR A 110 5.64 9.21 5.08
C THR A 110 6.57 9.72 6.18
N THR A 111 6.91 8.87 7.16
CA THR A 111 7.83 9.30 8.24
C THR A 111 9.23 9.57 7.71
N ALA A 112 9.59 8.99 6.57
CA ALA A 112 10.85 9.25 5.87
C ALA A 112 10.98 10.71 5.38
N ASP A 113 9.86 11.38 5.10
CA ASP A 113 9.83 12.76 4.61
C ASP A 113 9.84 13.81 5.74
N ILE A 114 9.71 13.37 7.00
CA ILE A 114 9.84 14.26 8.16
C ILE A 114 11.30 14.68 8.29
N ALA A 115 11.60 15.96 7.97
CA ALA A 115 12.96 16.48 7.98
C ALA A 115 13.47 16.76 9.41
N PRO A 116 14.47 16.01 9.93
CA PRO A 116 14.94 16.21 11.31
C PRO A 116 15.72 17.50 11.56
N VAL A 117 16.05 18.24 10.50
CA VAL A 117 16.92 19.43 10.56
C VAL A 117 16.16 20.73 10.29
N SER A 118 14.89 20.68 9.87
CA SER A 118 14.13 21.89 9.62
C SER A 118 13.64 22.49 10.93
N ALA A 119 13.85 23.78 11.12
CA ALA A 119 13.13 24.51 12.14
C ALA A 119 11.64 24.44 11.80
N GLY A 120 10.84 23.81 12.66
CA GLY A 120 9.41 23.65 12.44
C GLY A 120 8.75 24.96 12.05
N ASN A 121 8.23 25.04 10.85
CA ASN A 121 7.78 26.28 10.24
C ASN A 121 6.28 26.54 10.39
N GLY A 122 5.65 25.93 11.36
CA GLY A 122 4.23 26.17 11.65
C GLY A 122 3.30 25.22 10.91
N ALA A 123 2.06 25.65 10.70
CA ALA A 123 1.04 24.85 10.07
C ALA A 123 1.05 24.98 8.55
N LYS A 124 0.92 23.87 7.83
CA LYS A 124 0.78 23.80 6.38
C LYS A 124 -0.56 23.18 6.01
N THR A 125 -1.39 23.92 5.25
CA THR A 125 -2.67 23.40 4.75
C THR A 125 -2.51 23.01 3.30
N GLN A 126 -2.98 21.82 2.94
CA GLN A 126 -2.92 21.27 1.60
C GLN A 126 -4.26 20.65 1.20
N VAL A 127 -4.55 20.62 -0.09
CA VAL A 127 -5.74 20.00 -0.69
C VAL A 127 -5.30 19.10 -1.82
N SER A 128 -5.86 17.89 -1.91
CA SER A 128 -5.56 16.97 -2.99
C SER A 128 -6.80 16.22 -3.48
N MET A 129 -6.83 15.98 -4.79
CA MET A 129 -7.74 15.05 -5.47
C MET A 129 -6.96 13.88 -6.10
N GLY A 130 -5.63 13.85 -5.93
CA GLY A 130 -4.71 12.94 -6.64
C GLY A 130 -4.98 11.47 -6.39
N THR A 131 -5.48 11.12 -5.21
CA THR A 131 -5.81 9.73 -4.87
C THR A 131 -7.15 9.24 -5.43
N SER A 132 -7.84 10.04 -6.25
CA SER A 132 -8.96 9.54 -7.07
C SER A 132 -8.50 8.39 -7.96
N ASN A 133 -9.39 7.44 -8.25
CA ASN A 133 -9.02 6.21 -8.95
C ASN A 133 -10.03 5.88 -10.05
N LEU A 134 -9.50 5.32 -11.14
CA LEU A 134 -10.29 4.75 -12.23
C LEU A 134 -9.74 3.35 -12.53
N PHE A 135 -10.62 2.35 -12.73
CA PHE A 135 -10.22 1.00 -13.09
C PHE A 135 -11.11 0.36 -14.14
N PHE A 136 -10.49 -0.56 -14.89
CA PHE A 136 -11.13 -1.46 -15.83
C PHE A 136 -10.83 -2.90 -15.43
N ASN A 137 -11.86 -3.74 -15.43
CA ASN A 137 -11.77 -5.13 -15.01
C ASN A 137 -12.49 -6.00 -16.03
N PHE A 138 -11.72 -6.76 -16.79
CA PHE A 138 -12.22 -7.62 -17.84
C PHE A 138 -12.05 -9.09 -17.45
N VAL A 139 -13.11 -9.88 -17.62
CA VAL A 139 -13.08 -11.34 -17.42
C VAL A 139 -13.77 -12.02 -18.60
N SER A 140 -13.07 -12.91 -19.29
CA SER A 140 -13.58 -13.77 -20.33
C SER A 140 -13.76 -15.19 -19.83
N LEU A 141 -14.75 -15.89 -20.37
CA LEU A 141 -15.13 -17.25 -19.98
C LEU A 141 -15.40 -17.38 -18.47
N PRO A 142 -16.24 -16.50 -17.88
CA PRO A 142 -16.46 -16.45 -16.44
C PRO A 142 -17.01 -17.76 -15.91
N GLY A 143 -16.42 -18.26 -14.82
CA GLY A 143 -16.75 -19.56 -14.19
C GLY A 143 -16.25 -20.78 -14.94
N HIS A 144 -15.55 -20.63 -16.06
CA HIS A 144 -14.92 -21.72 -16.78
C HIS A 144 -13.51 -21.99 -16.25
N LYS A 145 -13.03 -23.24 -16.33
CA LYS A 145 -11.65 -23.59 -15.92
C LYS A 145 -10.56 -22.81 -16.67
N ASP A 146 -10.84 -22.31 -17.86
CA ASP A 146 -9.93 -21.52 -18.70
C ASP A 146 -10.28 -20.03 -18.67
N GLN A 147 -10.92 -19.56 -17.60
CA GLN A 147 -11.20 -18.14 -17.36
C GLN A 147 -9.91 -17.32 -17.50
N VAL A 148 -9.99 -16.23 -18.25
CA VAL A 148 -8.93 -15.25 -18.43
C VAL A 148 -9.42 -13.90 -17.92
N GLY A 149 -8.61 -13.20 -17.15
CA GLY A 149 -8.89 -11.86 -16.67
C GLY A 149 -7.83 -10.87 -17.10
N ALA A 150 -8.23 -9.60 -17.16
CA ALA A 150 -7.34 -8.45 -17.28
C ALA A 150 -7.82 -7.36 -16.33
N TYR A 151 -6.89 -6.71 -15.65
CA TYR A 151 -7.18 -5.62 -14.75
C TYR A 151 -6.18 -4.48 -14.95
N ILE A 152 -6.67 -3.25 -14.96
CA ILE A 152 -5.85 -2.06 -15.00
C ILE A 152 -6.49 -0.96 -14.17
N ASP A 153 -5.69 -0.23 -13.38
CA ASP A 153 -6.15 0.94 -12.65
C ASP A 153 -5.09 2.01 -12.48
N PHE A 154 -5.58 3.23 -12.29
CA PHE A 154 -4.80 4.44 -12.23
C PHE A 154 -5.29 5.34 -11.09
N ASN A 155 -4.34 6.05 -10.47
CA ASN A 155 -4.61 7.24 -9.68
C ASN A 155 -4.15 8.49 -10.46
N PHE A 156 -4.33 9.66 -9.85
CA PHE A 156 -3.95 10.97 -10.41
C PHE A 156 -3.00 11.70 -9.46
N ASP A 157 -2.11 10.98 -8.79
CA ASP A 157 -1.25 11.50 -7.71
C ASP A 157 0.17 11.89 -8.13
N LYS A 158 0.45 11.87 -9.43
CA LYS A 158 1.64 12.46 -10.02
C LYS A 158 1.53 13.99 -10.06
N GLU A 159 2.65 14.67 -10.24
CA GLU A 159 2.70 16.10 -10.43
C GLU A 159 1.73 16.56 -11.55
N GLY A 160 0.96 17.61 -11.28
CA GLY A 160 -0.06 18.09 -12.23
C GLY A 160 -1.30 17.20 -12.38
N TYR A 161 -1.52 16.25 -11.49
CA TYR A 161 -2.57 15.23 -11.56
C TYR A 161 -2.44 14.30 -12.76
N ASP A 162 -1.22 13.98 -13.17
CA ASP A 162 -0.96 12.98 -14.19
C ASP A 162 -1.30 11.56 -13.71
N LEU A 163 -1.52 10.68 -14.69
CA LEU A 163 -1.88 9.28 -14.43
C LEU A 163 -0.72 8.52 -13.76
N ASP A 164 -0.99 7.89 -12.64
CA ASP A 164 -0.12 6.92 -11.98
C ASP A 164 -0.68 5.52 -12.09
N LEU A 165 0.02 4.65 -12.82
CA LEU A 165 -0.36 3.26 -12.99
C LEU A 165 -0.21 2.51 -11.65
N ARG A 166 -1.31 2.00 -11.12
CA ARG A 166 -1.32 1.24 -9.86
C ARG A 166 -1.22 -0.26 -10.09
N HIS A 167 -2.00 -0.77 -11.01
CA HIS A 167 -2.00 -2.17 -11.40
C HIS A 167 -2.24 -2.31 -12.89
N ALA A 168 -1.57 -3.28 -13.53
CA ALA A 168 -1.82 -3.73 -14.88
C ALA A 168 -1.40 -5.19 -15.01
N TYR A 169 -2.35 -6.11 -15.03
CA TYR A 169 -2.03 -7.53 -15.10
C TYR A 169 -3.08 -8.36 -15.84
N LEU A 170 -2.65 -9.54 -16.25
CA LEU A 170 -3.49 -10.60 -16.78
C LEU A 170 -3.57 -11.74 -15.76
N THR A 171 -4.72 -12.41 -15.71
CA THR A 171 -4.92 -13.63 -14.93
C THR A 171 -5.37 -14.79 -15.85
N TRP A 172 -4.86 -15.96 -15.56
CA TRP A 172 -5.29 -17.21 -16.22
C TRP A 172 -5.18 -18.35 -15.22
N ARG A 173 -6.31 -18.96 -14.88
CA ARG A 173 -6.36 -19.98 -13.81
C ARG A 173 -5.71 -19.44 -12.52
N ASN A 174 -4.65 -20.11 -12.06
CA ASN A 174 -3.88 -19.76 -10.86
C ASN A 174 -2.70 -18.81 -11.14
N PHE A 175 -2.52 -18.35 -12.40
CA PHE A 175 -1.41 -17.50 -12.80
C PHE A 175 -1.83 -16.04 -12.92
N ARG A 176 -0.93 -15.14 -12.54
CA ARG A 176 -0.99 -13.70 -12.77
C ARG A 176 0.31 -13.24 -13.38
N ALA A 177 0.23 -12.45 -14.46
CA ALA A 177 1.39 -11.84 -15.10
C ALA A 177 1.15 -10.34 -15.29
N GLY A 178 2.07 -9.50 -14.86
CA GLY A 178 1.98 -8.05 -15.00
C GLY A 178 2.44 -7.30 -13.75
N TYR A 179 2.02 -6.04 -13.61
CA TYR A 179 2.41 -5.10 -12.56
C TYR A 179 1.37 -5.07 -11.45
N SER A 180 1.78 -5.34 -10.21
CA SER A 180 0.89 -5.35 -9.02
C SER A 180 1.73 -5.32 -7.74
N TYR A 181 1.07 -5.34 -6.58
CA TYR A 181 1.78 -5.54 -5.31
C TYR A 181 2.58 -6.83 -5.32
N THR A 182 3.82 -6.75 -4.82
CA THR A 182 4.68 -7.92 -4.61
C THR A 182 3.93 -9.04 -3.88
N LEU A 183 4.23 -10.28 -4.22
CA LEU A 183 3.63 -11.41 -3.52
C LEU A 183 4.14 -11.55 -2.06
N PHE A 184 5.21 -10.84 -1.70
CA PHE A 184 5.67 -10.71 -0.32
C PHE A 184 4.70 -9.92 0.56
N SER A 185 3.97 -8.96 -0.01
CA SER A 185 2.98 -8.10 0.65
C SER A 185 1.70 -8.83 1.07
N ASP A 186 1.10 -8.41 2.19
CA ASP A 186 -0.26 -8.78 2.60
C ASP A 186 -1.16 -7.55 2.73
N GLN A 187 -1.84 -7.19 1.66
CA GLN A 187 -2.73 -6.03 1.64
C GLN A 187 -4.01 -6.21 2.47
N ARG A 188 -4.34 -7.44 2.90
CA ARG A 188 -5.55 -7.74 3.68
C ARG A 188 -5.41 -7.41 5.16
N CYS A 189 -4.18 -7.35 5.67
CA CYS A 189 -3.94 -7.08 7.10
C CYS A 189 -3.85 -5.58 7.42
N ILE A 190 -4.15 -4.69 6.48
CA ILE A 190 -3.99 -3.24 6.63
C ILE A 190 -5.36 -2.62 6.96
N PRO A 191 -5.52 -1.94 8.11
CA PRO A 191 -6.73 -1.17 8.42
C PRO A 191 -6.89 0.01 7.46
N GLN A 192 -8.11 0.43 7.24
CA GLN A 192 -8.39 1.59 6.38
C GLN A 192 -7.88 2.89 7.01
N THR A 193 -7.20 3.71 6.20
CA THR A 193 -6.72 5.05 6.53
C THR A 193 -7.17 6.06 5.48
N ILE A 194 -7.21 7.37 5.84
CA ILE A 194 -7.29 8.45 4.87
C ILE A 194 -5.92 8.65 4.23
N ASP A 195 -4.87 8.59 5.04
CA ASP A 195 -3.50 8.53 4.54
C ASP A 195 -3.35 7.41 3.49
N PHE A 196 -2.92 7.79 2.30
CA PHE A 196 -2.84 6.86 1.17
C PHE A 196 -1.56 6.03 1.19
N GLU A 197 -0.56 6.44 1.95
CA GLU A 197 0.67 5.69 2.19
C GLU A 197 0.44 4.56 3.17
N GLY A 198 -0.15 4.87 4.31
CA GLY A 198 -0.38 3.94 5.40
C GLY A 198 0.83 3.80 6.32
N ALA A 199 0.93 2.68 7.01
CA ALA A 199 1.92 2.48 8.06
C ALA A 199 3.35 2.27 7.51
N PRO A 200 4.40 2.88 8.11
CA PRO A 200 5.78 2.85 7.63
C PRO A 200 6.40 1.45 7.53
N SER A 201 5.95 0.49 8.32
CA SER A 201 6.48 -0.87 8.34
C SER A 201 5.86 -1.82 7.33
N LEU A 202 4.91 -1.36 6.53
CA LEU A 202 4.23 -2.23 5.57
C LEU A 202 5.21 -2.77 4.53
N ALA A 203 5.20 -4.08 4.30
CA ALA A 203 5.85 -4.66 3.12
C ALA A 203 4.91 -4.45 1.93
N SER A 204 4.98 -3.30 1.26
CA SER A 204 3.96 -2.86 0.30
C SER A 204 4.57 -2.08 -0.86
N VAL A 205 5.16 -2.80 -1.81
CA VAL A 205 5.64 -2.22 -3.07
C VAL A 205 4.99 -2.92 -4.25
N ARG A 206 4.99 -2.26 -5.40
CA ARG A 206 4.50 -2.82 -6.66
C ARG A 206 5.65 -3.10 -7.61
N THR A 207 5.55 -4.24 -8.30
CA THR A 207 6.57 -4.66 -9.28
C THR A 207 5.94 -5.52 -10.36
N SER A 208 6.64 -5.67 -11.47
CA SER A 208 6.27 -6.61 -12.53
C SER A 208 6.60 -8.03 -12.09
N MET A 209 5.66 -8.95 -12.31
CA MET A 209 5.80 -10.33 -11.84
C MET A 209 5.14 -11.35 -12.75
N PHE A 210 5.58 -12.60 -12.59
CA PHE A 210 4.84 -13.78 -12.95
C PHE A 210 4.60 -14.60 -11.68
N ALA A 211 3.35 -14.67 -11.24
CA ALA A 211 2.95 -15.26 -9.97
C ALA A 211 2.03 -16.46 -10.19
N TRP A 212 2.18 -17.47 -9.35
CA TRP A 212 1.24 -18.57 -9.19
C TRP A 212 0.65 -18.51 -7.78
N THR A 213 -0.68 -18.64 -7.69
CA THR A 213 -1.40 -18.64 -6.41
C THR A 213 -2.39 -19.81 -6.39
N TRP A 214 -2.51 -20.45 -5.24
CA TRP A 214 -3.43 -21.55 -5.02
C TRP A 214 -4.30 -21.24 -3.82
N THR A 215 -5.60 -21.47 -3.96
CA THR A 215 -6.61 -21.27 -2.92
C THR A 215 -7.36 -22.60 -2.67
N GLY A 216 -7.20 -23.15 -1.48
CA GLY A 216 -7.98 -24.29 -0.99
C GLY A 216 -9.03 -23.83 0.03
N LYS A 217 -9.67 -24.79 0.71
CA LYS A 217 -10.73 -24.49 1.70
C LYS A 217 -10.25 -23.59 2.85
N LYS A 218 -9.07 -23.87 3.40
CA LYS A 218 -8.47 -23.16 4.54
C LYS A 218 -7.07 -22.68 4.26
N TRP A 219 -6.37 -23.24 3.29
CA TRP A 219 -5.01 -22.92 2.95
C TRP A 219 -4.95 -22.14 1.67
N ARG A 220 -4.07 -21.16 1.64
CA ARG A 220 -3.68 -20.44 0.44
C ARG A 220 -2.17 -20.40 0.37
N ALA A 221 -1.62 -20.50 -0.81
CA ALA A 221 -0.19 -20.43 -1.04
C ALA A 221 0.10 -19.74 -2.37
N GLY A 222 1.29 -19.18 -2.50
CA GLY A 222 1.73 -18.63 -3.77
C GLY A 222 3.23 -18.44 -3.80
N ALA A 223 3.74 -18.37 -5.03
CA ALA A 223 5.12 -18.04 -5.34
C ALA A 223 5.17 -17.18 -6.59
N ALA A 224 6.18 -16.31 -6.69
CA ALA A 224 6.36 -15.49 -7.88
C ALA A 224 7.83 -15.35 -8.25
N ILE A 225 8.04 -14.96 -9.51
CA ILE A 225 9.28 -14.42 -10.03
C ILE A 225 9.00 -12.93 -10.29
N GLU A 226 9.71 -12.04 -9.59
CA GLU A 226 9.48 -10.60 -9.63
C GLU A 226 10.68 -9.85 -10.21
N SER A 227 10.40 -8.79 -10.97
CA SER A 227 11.44 -7.83 -11.34
C SER A 227 12.10 -7.28 -10.08
N PRO A 228 13.43 -7.29 -9.97
CA PRO A 228 14.11 -6.84 -8.77
C PRO A 228 13.89 -5.34 -8.56
N ILE A 229 13.51 -4.97 -7.33
CA ILE A 229 13.50 -3.61 -6.82
C ILE A 229 14.73 -3.50 -5.94
N TYR A 230 15.49 -2.43 -6.04
CA TYR A 230 16.76 -2.33 -5.32
C TYR A 230 17.26 -0.90 -5.25
N SER A 231 17.79 -0.51 -4.12
CA SER A 231 18.56 0.71 -3.95
C SER A 231 19.76 0.47 -3.03
N VAL A 232 20.85 1.17 -3.28
CA VAL A 232 22.09 1.00 -2.49
C VAL A 232 22.75 2.36 -2.23
N THR A 233 23.36 2.51 -1.08
CA THR A 233 24.28 3.63 -0.83
C THR A 233 25.58 3.38 -1.59
N GLU A 234 25.81 4.12 -2.66
CA GLU A 234 27.03 4.02 -3.46
C GLU A 234 28.24 4.63 -2.73
N SER A 235 29.42 4.20 -3.11
CA SER A 235 30.68 4.72 -2.59
C SER A 235 31.71 4.90 -3.70
N SER A 236 32.85 5.54 -3.39
CA SER A 236 33.98 5.64 -4.33
C SER A 236 34.52 4.29 -4.81
N THR A 237 34.18 3.21 -4.12
CA THR A 237 34.70 1.86 -4.39
C THR A 237 33.62 0.86 -4.80
N ALA A 238 32.33 1.23 -4.75
CA ALA A 238 31.23 0.35 -5.12
C ALA A 238 30.07 1.14 -5.77
N GLN A 239 29.58 0.64 -6.89
CA GLN A 239 28.48 1.23 -7.66
C GLN A 239 27.41 0.20 -7.98
N LEU A 240 26.19 0.68 -8.15
CA LEU A 240 25.07 -0.12 -8.58
C LEU A 240 25.26 -0.59 -10.02
N VAL A 241 24.73 -1.77 -10.34
CA VAL A 241 24.70 -2.32 -11.71
C VAL A 241 23.32 -2.89 -12.02
N ASN A 242 23.04 -3.09 -13.30
CA ASN A 242 21.80 -3.72 -13.72
C ASN A 242 21.65 -5.10 -13.08
N GLN A 243 20.51 -5.33 -12.43
CA GLN A 243 20.18 -6.58 -11.78
C GLN A 243 19.79 -7.64 -12.82
N ARG A 244 20.26 -8.87 -12.64
CA ARG A 244 20.04 -9.99 -13.56
C ARG A 244 19.20 -11.11 -12.96
N ILE A 245 19.15 -11.18 -11.63
CA ILE A 245 18.49 -12.25 -10.89
C ILE A 245 17.18 -11.69 -10.33
N PRO A 246 16.03 -12.29 -10.68
CA PRO A 246 14.75 -11.86 -10.14
C PRO A 246 14.65 -12.13 -8.65
N SER A 247 13.79 -11.38 -7.97
CA SER A 247 13.37 -11.67 -6.60
C SER A 247 12.33 -12.80 -6.59
N ILE A 248 12.36 -13.63 -5.57
CA ILE A 248 11.50 -14.80 -5.43
C ILE A 248 10.75 -14.72 -4.10
N PRO A 249 9.57 -14.09 -4.06
CA PRO A 249 8.68 -14.16 -2.92
C PRO A 249 7.83 -15.42 -2.94
N LEU A 250 7.46 -15.86 -1.75
CA LEU A 250 6.51 -16.95 -1.52
C LEU A 250 5.68 -16.67 -0.26
N TYR A 251 4.49 -17.25 -0.19
CA TYR A 251 3.68 -17.20 1.03
C TYR A 251 2.86 -18.47 1.24
N VAL A 252 2.47 -18.66 2.50
CA VAL A 252 1.42 -19.56 2.91
C VAL A 252 0.50 -18.83 3.89
N ALA A 253 -0.81 -19.02 3.76
CA ALA A 253 -1.80 -18.45 4.66
C ALA A 253 -2.81 -19.52 5.09
N TYR A 254 -3.24 -19.43 6.33
CA TYR A 254 -4.24 -20.33 6.91
C TYR A 254 -5.44 -19.54 7.41
N GLN A 255 -6.63 -19.92 6.97
CA GLN A 255 -7.91 -19.38 7.40
C GLN A 255 -8.43 -20.21 8.58
N TRP A 256 -8.32 -19.67 9.80
CA TRP A 256 -8.77 -20.34 11.02
C TRP A 256 -10.30 -20.40 11.09
N THR A 257 -10.92 -19.25 10.86
CA THR A 257 -12.36 -19.06 10.77
C THR A 257 -12.64 -18.03 9.65
N ASP A 258 -13.89 -17.76 9.33
CA ASP A 258 -14.25 -16.75 8.32
C ASP A 258 -13.70 -15.34 8.63
N ARG A 259 -13.35 -15.08 9.90
CA ARG A 259 -12.85 -13.78 10.39
C ARG A 259 -11.40 -13.77 10.84
N HIS A 260 -10.74 -14.96 10.88
CA HIS A 260 -9.36 -15.10 11.37
C HIS A 260 -8.49 -15.73 10.30
N TYR A 261 -7.43 -15.06 9.90
CA TYR A 261 -6.39 -15.69 9.13
C TYR A 261 -5.01 -15.25 9.62
N THR A 262 -4.02 -16.06 9.32
CA THR A 262 -2.60 -15.79 9.51
C THR A 262 -1.88 -16.11 8.22
N ARG A 263 -0.94 -15.25 7.83
CA ARG A 263 -0.09 -15.42 6.66
C ARG A 263 1.36 -15.29 7.05
N LEU A 264 2.17 -16.22 6.56
CA LEU A 264 3.62 -16.18 6.58
C LEU A 264 4.10 -15.98 5.15
N SER A 265 4.89 -14.94 4.92
CA SER A 265 5.55 -14.67 3.63
C SER A 265 7.07 -14.68 3.81
N ALA A 266 7.78 -15.04 2.75
CA ALA A 266 9.23 -14.93 2.69
C ALA A 266 9.64 -14.44 1.31
N ILE A 267 10.81 -13.79 1.21
CA ILE A 267 11.41 -13.37 -0.05
C ILE A 267 12.89 -13.70 -0.04
N ALA A 268 13.39 -14.21 -1.16
CA ALA A 268 14.82 -14.38 -1.45
C ALA A 268 15.18 -13.51 -2.64
N ARG A 269 16.31 -12.80 -2.54
CA ARG A 269 16.78 -11.88 -3.58
C ARG A 269 18.30 -11.88 -3.69
N SER A 270 18.80 -11.48 -4.87
CA SER A 270 20.22 -11.23 -5.11
C SER A 270 20.39 -9.77 -5.55
N ILE A 271 21.21 -9.00 -4.83
CA ILE A 271 21.50 -7.61 -5.15
C ILE A 271 22.92 -7.54 -5.69
N GLN A 272 23.04 -7.10 -6.95
CA GLN A 272 24.31 -7.06 -7.67
C GLN A 272 24.89 -5.65 -7.68
N TYR A 273 26.19 -5.56 -7.46
CA TYR A 273 26.93 -4.30 -7.49
C TYR A 273 28.33 -4.51 -8.11
N ARG A 274 28.95 -3.44 -8.58
CA ARG A 274 30.32 -3.45 -9.07
C ARG A 274 31.27 -2.97 -7.99
N ASN A 275 32.24 -3.81 -7.64
CA ASN A 275 33.37 -3.40 -6.84
C ASN A 275 34.41 -2.76 -7.76
N LEU A 276 34.65 -1.46 -7.60
CA LEU A 276 35.54 -0.69 -8.48
C LEU A 276 37.00 -0.99 -8.20
N SER A 277 37.36 -1.29 -6.96
CA SER A 277 38.75 -1.62 -6.57
C SER A 277 39.23 -2.93 -7.23
N SER A 278 38.37 -3.90 -7.39
CA SER A 278 38.69 -5.18 -8.06
C SER A 278 38.20 -5.24 -9.52
N ALA A 279 37.49 -4.20 -9.98
CA ALA A 279 36.82 -4.14 -11.29
C ALA A 279 35.90 -5.34 -11.58
N LYS A 280 35.32 -5.97 -10.54
CA LYS A 280 34.47 -7.16 -10.65
C LYS A 280 33.06 -6.89 -10.15
N ASN A 281 32.07 -7.51 -10.82
CA ASN A 281 30.72 -7.55 -10.29
C ASN A 281 30.65 -8.54 -9.13
N LYS A 282 29.97 -8.13 -8.09
CA LYS A 282 29.70 -8.90 -6.86
C LYS A 282 28.20 -9.00 -6.67
N GLU A 283 27.79 -9.92 -5.85
CA GLU A 283 26.40 -10.06 -5.44
C GLU A 283 26.31 -10.25 -3.92
N ARG A 284 25.17 -9.79 -3.37
CA ARG A 284 24.79 -9.99 -1.98
C ARG A 284 23.42 -10.67 -1.95
N PHE A 285 23.33 -11.77 -1.21
CA PHE A 285 22.05 -12.41 -0.93
C PHE A 285 21.28 -11.57 0.09
N GLY A 286 20.03 -11.24 -0.25
CA GLY A 286 19.06 -10.60 0.63
C GLY A 286 17.90 -11.54 0.92
N TYR A 287 17.29 -11.41 2.08
CA TYR A 287 16.12 -12.20 2.47
C TYR A 287 15.20 -11.40 3.39
N GLY A 288 13.92 -11.74 3.37
CA GLY A 288 12.92 -11.18 4.26
C GLY A 288 11.89 -12.21 4.66
N VAL A 289 11.32 -12.02 5.85
CA VAL A 289 10.17 -12.77 6.36
C VAL A 289 9.13 -11.82 6.89
N GLN A 290 7.86 -12.15 6.71
CA GLN A 290 6.71 -11.38 7.19
C GLN A 290 5.68 -12.31 7.80
N LEU A 291 5.22 -11.97 8.99
CA LEU A 291 4.05 -12.58 9.62
C LEU A 291 2.93 -11.54 9.69
N SER A 292 1.76 -11.87 9.19
CA SER A 292 0.63 -10.95 9.12
C SER A 292 -0.70 -11.65 9.32
N GLY A 293 -1.75 -10.89 9.59
CA GLY A 293 -3.08 -11.45 9.68
C GLY A 293 -4.12 -10.51 10.26
N VAL A 294 -5.33 -11.03 10.35
CA VAL A 294 -6.49 -10.37 10.96
C VAL A 294 -7.16 -11.34 11.93
N TRP A 295 -7.53 -10.82 13.11
CA TRP A 295 -8.35 -11.51 14.08
C TRP A 295 -9.65 -10.75 14.32
N GLY A 296 -10.75 -11.24 13.77
CA GLY A 296 -12.09 -10.72 14.05
C GLY A 296 -12.60 -11.27 15.39
N LEU A 297 -12.32 -10.60 16.50
CA LEU A 297 -12.73 -11.03 17.84
C LEU A 297 -14.24 -11.05 17.99
N THR A 298 -14.93 -10.09 17.38
CA THR A 298 -16.38 -10.03 17.28
C THR A 298 -16.78 -9.53 15.88
N GLU A 299 -18.08 -9.41 15.60
CA GLU A 299 -18.57 -8.76 14.36
C GLU A 299 -18.18 -7.29 14.26
N ARG A 300 -17.90 -6.67 15.40
CA ARG A 300 -17.61 -5.23 15.49
C ARG A 300 -16.14 -4.92 15.75
N LEU A 301 -15.35 -5.90 16.22
CA LEU A 301 -13.96 -5.70 16.63
C LEU A 301 -13.04 -6.62 15.85
N GLN A 302 -12.11 -6.02 15.10
CA GLN A 302 -11.06 -6.72 14.37
C GLN A 302 -9.69 -6.19 14.78
N LEU A 303 -8.73 -7.09 14.97
CA LEU A 303 -7.34 -6.80 15.19
C LEU A 303 -6.55 -7.10 13.92
N TYR A 304 -5.65 -6.20 13.57
CA TYR A 304 -4.75 -6.28 12.42
C TYR A 304 -3.32 -6.32 12.92
N TYR A 305 -2.49 -7.16 12.33
CA TYR A 305 -1.09 -7.23 12.71
C TYR A 305 -0.20 -7.58 11.53
N GLN A 306 1.00 -7.00 11.53
CA GLN A 306 2.08 -7.34 10.63
C GLN A 306 3.41 -7.15 11.35
N GLY A 307 4.34 -8.09 11.16
CA GLY A 307 5.75 -7.95 11.50
C GLY A 307 6.60 -8.35 10.31
N VAL A 308 7.63 -7.57 10.00
CA VAL A 308 8.57 -7.82 8.92
C VAL A 308 10.00 -7.74 9.45
N TYR A 309 10.84 -8.66 9.01
CA TYR A 309 12.27 -8.67 9.29
C TYR A 309 13.04 -9.19 8.08
N GLY A 310 14.23 -8.63 7.85
CA GLY A 310 15.12 -9.12 6.82
C GLY A 310 16.43 -8.38 6.72
N ASP A 311 17.27 -8.80 5.78
CA ASP A 311 18.54 -8.22 5.41
C ASP A 311 18.53 -7.91 3.91
N GLY A 312 18.79 -6.65 3.55
CA GLY A 312 18.72 -6.21 2.15
C GLY A 312 17.30 -6.21 1.58
N ILE A 313 16.31 -5.77 2.35
CA ILE A 313 14.89 -5.66 1.94
C ILE A 313 14.31 -4.27 2.17
N ALA A 314 15.14 -3.25 2.33
CA ALA A 314 14.66 -1.90 2.59
C ALA A 314 13.63 -1.45 1.55
N ASP A 315 13.90 -1.65 0.27
CA ASP A 315 13.01 -1.27 -0.82
C ASP A 315 11.69 -2.05 -0.90
N TYR A 316 11.53 -3.11 -0.09
CA TYR A 316 10.26 -3.80 0.07
C TYR A 316 9.42 -3.27 1.23
N VAL A 317 9.98 -2.38 2.06
CA VAL A 317 9.32 -1.80 3.23
C VAL A 317 8.98 -0.33 2.94
N GLN A 318 7.74 0.04 3.16
CA GLN A 318 7.10 1.28 2.74
C GLN A 318 7.97 2.53 2.89
N ASP A 319 8.30 2.95 4.11
CA ASP A 319 9.07 4.17 4.38
C ASP A 319 10.57 4.04 4.08
N LEU A 320 11.04 2.86 3.75
CA LEU A 320 12.46 2.62 3.43
C LEU A 320 12.69 2.49 1.92
N ASN A 321 11.61 2.47 1.13
CA ASN A 321 11.70 2.41 -0.32
C ASN A 321 12.46 3.63 -0.86
N ASP A 322 13.34 3.44 -1.82
CA ASP A 322 14.21 4.46 -2.43
C ASP A 322 15.17 5.21 -1.46
N MET A 323 15.32 4.73 -0.21
CA MET A 323 16.27 5.31 0.75
C MET A 323 17.69 4.80 0.62
N ASN A 324 18.03 4.02 -0.40
CA ASN A 324 19.35 3.44 -0.66
C ASN A 324 19.87 2.54 0.48
N LEU A 325 18.96 1.86 1.19
CA LEU A 325 19.23 1.09 2.40
C LEU A 325 19.21 -0.42 2.23
N ASP A 326 19.12 -0.96 1.02
CA ASP A 326 19.30 -2.39 0.80
C ASP A 326 20.73 -2.82 1.09
N LEU A 327 21.70 -2.08 0.53
CA LEU A 327 23.12 -2.28 0.79
C LEU A 327 23.80 -0.95 1.09
N VAL A 328 24.77 -0.99 2.01
CA VAL A 328 25.62 0.16 2.39
C VAL A 328 27.10 -0.21 2.31
N PRO A 329 28.02 0.78 2.23
CA PRO A 329 29.45 0.51 2.21
C PRO A 329 29.93 -0.26 3.42
N ASP A 330 30.82 -1.24 3.22
CA ASP A 330 31.52 -1.96 4.28
C ASP A 330 32.90 -1.34 4.51
N LEU A 331 33.09 -0.68 5.65
CA LEU A 331 34.38 -0.06 6.01
C LEU A 331 35.50 -1.07 6.22
N LYS A 332 35.17 -2.31 6.60
CA LYS A 332 36.16 -3.34 6.91
C LYS A 332 36.73 -3.99 5.65
N ASP A 333 36.05 -3.88 4.53
CA ASP A 333 36.43 -4.54 3.29
C ASP A 333 36.21 -3.59 2.11
N GLY A 334 37.20 -2.78 1.82
CA GLY A 334 37.17 -1.71 0.82
C GLY A 334 36.60 -2.17 -0.52
N GLY A 335 35.55 -1.50 -0.94
CA GLY A 335 34.85 -1.80 -2.17
C GLY A 335 33.76 -2.87 -2.07
N LYS A 336 33.46 -3.39 -0.90
CA LYS A 336 32.30 -4.24 -0.69
C LYS A 336 31.11 -3.44 -0.15
N LEU A 337 29.92 -3.88 -0.54
CA LEU A 337 28.66 -3.48 0.09
C LEU A 337 28.17 -4.62 0.98
N LYS A 338 27.53 -4.27 2.07
CA LYS A 338 26.89 -5.20 3.00
C LYS A 338 25.41 -4.90 3.10
N GLY A 339 24.60 -5.92 3.36
CA GLY A 339 23.19 -5.78 3.63
C GLY A 339 22.92 -5.02 4.92
N THR A 340 21.86 -4.27 4.97
CA THR A 340 21.33 -3.69 6.19
C THR A 340 20.14 -4.51 6.68
N GLN A 341 20.04 -4.65 7.99
CA GLN A 341 18.89 -5.33 8.58
C GLN A 341 17.75 -4.34 8.80
N GLN A 342 16.52 -4.77 8.50
CA GLN A 342 15.30 -4.02 8.74
C GLN A 342 14.38 -4.83 9.65
N PHE A 343 13.74 -4.13 10.58
CA PHE A 343 12.68 -4.65 11.41
C PHE A 343 11.52 -3.67 11.43
N GLY A 344 10.31 -4.17 11.21
CA GLY A 344 9.11 -3.35 11.28
C GLY A 344 7.93 -4.12 11.84
N PHE A 345 7.01 -3.40 12.48
CA PHE A 345 5.76 -3.95 12.93
C PHE A 345 4.63 -2.93 12.87
N MET A 346 3.43 -3.43 12.67
CA MET A 346 2.17 -2.70 12.73
C MET A 346 1.18 -3.49 13.57
N GLY A 347 0.47 -2.82 14.45
CA GLY A 347 -0.72 -3.31 15.13
C GLY A 347 -1.87 -2.33 14.97
N GLY A 348 -3.05 -2.84 14.64
CA GLY A 348 -4.23 -2.00 14.43
C GLY A 348 -5.51 -2.62 14.94
N VAL A 349 -6.50 -1.77 15.19
CA VAL A 349 -7.83 -2.15 15.65
C VAL A 349 -8.86 -1.45 14.78
N ARG A 350 -9.84 -2.21 14.26
CA ARG A 350 -11.05 -1.67 13.65
C ARG A 350 -12.23 -1.89 14.59
N LEU A 351 -13.01 -0.83 14.81
CA LEU A 351 -14.28 -0.85 15.53
C LEU A 351 -15.40 -0.45 14.58
N SER A 352 -16.33 -1.36 14.34
CA SER A 352 -17.57 -1.08 13.59
C SER A 352 -18.68 -0.72 14.59
N TRP A 353 -18.87 0.58 14.84
CA TRP A 353 -19.86 1.10 15.78
C TRP A 353 -21.28 0.85 15.30
N THR A 354 -21.48 1.07 14.04
CA THR A 354 -22.75 0.80 13.34
C THR A 354 -22.47 0.26 11.94
N LYS A 355 -23.47 -0.06 11.15
CA LYS A 355 -23.31 -0.41 9.72
C LYS A 355 -22.74 0.74 8.87
N ARG A 356 -22.72 1.98 9.40
CA ARG A 356 -22.29 3.18 8.67
C ARG A 356 -21.06 3.86 9.29
N ILE A 357 -20.77 3.60 10.57
CA ILE A 357 -19.68 4.25 11.30
C ILE A 357 -18.66 3.20 11.70
N GLN A 358 -17.42 3.43 11.31
CA GLN A 358 -16.26 2.64 11.73
C GLN A 358 -15.12 3.56 12.14
N SER A 359 -14.29 3.09 13.06
CA SER A 359 -13.03 3.73 13.42
C SER A 359 -11.88 2.74 13.31
N ASN A 360 -10.69 3.26 12.95
CA ASN A 360 -9.47 2.48 12.96
C ASN A 360 -8.43 3.21 13.80
N HIS A 361 -7.68 2.44 14.56
CA HIS A 361 -6.59 2.90 15.41
C HIS A 361 -5.41 2.01 15.13
N LEU A 362 -4.27 2.58 14.75
CA LEU A 362 -3.10 1.78 14.44
C LEU A 362 -1.82 2.47 14.91
N PHE A 363 -0.87 1.65 15.29
CA PHE A 363 0.50 2.06 15.57
C PHE A 363 1.46 1.21 14.74
N SER A 364 2.51 1.84 14.24
CA SER A 364 3.56 1.19 13.48
C SER A 364 4.92 1.78 13.79
N GLN A 365 5.94 0.95 13.68
CA GLN A 365 7.33 1.36 13.71
C GLN A 365 8.14 0.55 12.70
N VAL A 366 9.04 1.22 12.02
CA VAL A 366 10.08 0.60 11.20
C VAL A 366 11.45 1.08 11.65
N ARG A 367 12.45 0.20 11.59
CA ARG A 367 13.83 0.52 11.95
C ARG A 367 14.81 -0.15 10.99
N SER A 368 15.80 0.63 10.58
CA SER A 368 16.99 0.14 9.87
C SER A 368 18.20 0.07 10.83
N TYR A 369 19.00 -0.97 10.66
CA TYR A 369 20.25 -1.18 11.40
C TYR A 369 21.41 -0.99 10.44
N VAL A 370 21.84 0.27 10.29
CA VAL A 370 22.92 0.67 9.39
C VAL A 370 24.21 0.79 10.17
N ASP A 371 25.18 -0.06 9.88
CA ASP A 371 26.51 0.06 10.45
C ASP A 371 27.17 1.35 9.97
N HIS A 372 27.99 1.94 10.84
CA HIS A 372 28.70 3.18 10.53
C HIS A 372 29.56 3.05 9.27
N TYR A 373 29.50 4.04 8.40
CA TYR A 373 30.38 4.23 7.25
C TYR A 373 30.89 5.66 7.18
N ASP A 374 32.05 5.86 6.55
CA ASP A 374 32.68 7.19 6.43
C ASP A 374 32.00 8.01 5.34
N ASN A 375 31.53 9.20 5.70
CA ASN A 375 30.86 10.14 4.79
C ASN A 375 31.75 10.60 3.62
N THR A 376 33.06 10.52 3.77
CA THR A 376 34.02 10.89 2.71
C THR A 376 34.09 9.86 1.58
N THR A 377 33.67 8.62 1.82
CA THR A 377 33.69 7.53 0.84
C THR A 377 32.40 7.43 0.03
N ALA A 378 31.32 8.09 0.44
CA ALA A 378 30.06 8.08 -0.27
C ALA A 378 30.13 8.99 -1.52
N VAL A 379 30.34 8.40 -2.68
CA VAL A 379 30.39 9.08 -3.97
C VAL A 379 29.36 8.44 -4.89
N GLY A 380 28.15 8.96 -4.90
CA GLY A 380 27.11 8.51 -5.81
C GLY A 380 26.97 9.41 -7.04
N SER A 381 26.29 8.91 -8.06
CA SER A 381 25.95 9.66 -9.27
C SER A 381 24.83 10.69 -9.05
N SER A 382 24.01 10.50 -8.01
CA SER A 382 22.94 11.42 -7.57
C SER A 382 23.18 11.91 -6.14
N SER A 383 22.61 13.06 -5.77
CA SER A 383 22.67 13.60 -4.42
C SER A 383 22.00 12.67 -3.38
N GLU A 384 21.01 11.91 -3.79
CA GLU A 384 20.26 10.98 -2.96
C GLU A 384 21.04 9.73 -2.58
N ALA A 385 21.92 9.26 -3.49
CA ALA A 385 22.80 8.11 -3.21
C ALA A 385 24.00 8.44 -2.30
N ARG A 386 24.14 9.70 -1.87
CA ARG A 386 25.30 10.22 -1.09
C ARG A 386 24.96 10.61 0.33
N LEU A 387 23.88 10.10 0.88
CA LEU A 387 23.46 10.53 2.21
C LEU A 387 24.51 10.22 3.27
N PRO A 388 24.99 11.22 4.05
CA PRO A 388 25.86 10.99 5.18
C PRO A 388 25.27 9.99 6.16
N TRP A 389 26.10 9.17 6.81
CA TRP A 389 25.61 8.18 7.78
C TRP A 389 24.74 8.81 8.88
N ASP A 390 25.12 10.00 9.36
CA ASP A 390 24.36 10.72 10.38
C ASP A 390 22.93 11.06 9.95
N ASP A 391 22.71 11.29 8.65
CA ASP A 391 21.41 11.66 8.08
C ASP A 391 20.59 10.43 7.65
N GLN A 392 21.20 9.24 7.67
CA GLN A 392 20.51 8.00 7.33
C GLN A 392 19.35 7.71 8.30
N TYR A 393 18.27 7.20 7.74
CA TYR A 393 17.08 6.82 8.49
C TYR A 393 17.37 5.70 9.49
N LYS A 394 17.11 5.96 10.77
CA LYS A 394 17.26 4.99 11.86
C LYS A 394 15.96 4.30 12.19
N TYR A 395 14.93 5.09 12.46
CA TYR A 395 13.57 4.57 12.66
C TYR A 395 12.52 5.66 12.42
N GLY A 396 11.33 5.20 12.03
CA GLY A 396 10.10 5.99 12.02
C GLY A 396 9.03 5.34 12.86
N GLN A 397 8.22 6.17 13.47
CA GLN A 397 7.04 5.79 14.25
C GLN A 397 5.81 6.49 13.69
N TYR A 398 4.70 5.81 13.74
CA TYR A 398 3.44 6.27 13.16
C TYR A 398 2.27 5.86 14.04
N LEU A 399 1.38 6.82 14.32
CA LEU A 399 0.12 6.61 15.01
C LEU A 399 -1.00 7.19 14.15
N CYS A 400 -2.02 6.40 13.88
CA CYS A 400 -3.19 6.84 13.14
C CYS A 400 -4.47 6.55 13.93
N ASN A 401 -5.36 7.54 13.96
CA ASN A 401 -6.68 7.41 14.55
C ASN A 401 -7.70 8.04 13.61
N ASN A 402 -8.70 7.28 13.18
CA ASN A 402 -9.70 7.79 12.25
C ASN A 402 -11.12 7.33 12.56
N VAL A 403 -12.06 8.05 11.96
CA VAL A 403 -13.47 7.69 11.92
C VAL A 403 -13.99 7.91 10.52
N PHE A 404 -14.71 6.92 9.99
CA PHE A 404 -15.40 6.97 8.70
C PHE A 404 -16.92 6.88 8.90
N TYR A 405 -17.64 7.65 8.10
CA TYR A 405 -19.08 7.54 7.93
C TYR A 405 -19.39 7.24 6.46
N SER A 406 -20.16 6.17 6.21
CA SER A 406 -20.51 5.73 4.87
C SER A 406 -22.04 5.72 4.68
N ILE A 407 -22.51 6.31 3.58
CA ILE A 407 -23.91 6.31 3.19
C ILE A 407 -24.04 6.13 1.67
N GLY A 408 -24.58 5.00 1.25
CA GLY A 408 -24.61 4.66 -0.17
C GLY A 408 -23.22 4.64 -0.77
N GLN A 409 -22.98 5.47 -1.77
CA GLN A 409 -21.70 5.60 -2.48
C GLN A 409 -20.75 6.63 -1.85
N LEU A 410 -21.27 7.46 -0.94
CA LEU A 410 -20.49 8.49 -0.26
C LEU A 410 -19.83 7.93 0.99
N GLN A 411 -18.54 8.18 1.15
CA GLN A 411 -17.80 8.00 2.38
C GLN A 411 -17.12 9.32 2.76
N VAL A 412 -17.27 9.71 4.02
CA VAL A 412 -16.53 10.83 4.61
C VAL A 412 -15.72 10.32 5.79
N GLY A 413 -14.58 10.94 6.04
CA GLY A 413 -13.71 10.54 7.14
C GLY A 413 -12.93 11.70 7.72
N VAL A 414 -12.54 11.55 8.98
CA VAL A 414 -11.60 12.42 9.68
C VAL A 414 -10.50 11.55 10.26
N GLU A 415 -9.27 11.99 10.13
CA GLU A 415 -8.09 11.25 10.59
C GLU A 415 -7.08 12.18 11.23
N TYR A 416 -6.53 11.72 12.34
CA TYR A 416 -5.37 12.31 13.00
C TYR A 416 -4.19 11.36 12.88
N LEU A 417 -3.06 11.90 12.44
CA LEU A 417 -1.78 11.22 12.32
C LEU A 417 -0.75 11.90 13.21
N TRP A 418 0.08 11.09 13.82
CA TRP A 418 1.34 11.51 14.42
C TRP A 418 2.45 10.64 13.81
N GLY A 419 3.49 11.29 13.32
CA GLY A 419 4.69 10.63 12.79
C GLY A 419 5.96 11.18 13.40
N ALA A 420 6.97 10.35 13.50
CA ALA A 420 8.29 10.76 13.98
C ALA A 420 9.39 10.02 13.21
N ARG A 421 10.49 10.74 12.96
CA ARG A 421 11.71 10.19 12.36
C ARG A 421 12.90 10.47 13.25
N LYS A 422 13.77 9.47 13.36
CA LYS A 422 15.11 9.64 13.94
C LYS A 422 16.17 9.17 12.96
N ASN A 423 17.24 9.94 12.82
CA ASN A 423 18.39 9.60 12.01
C ASN A 423 19.47 8.87 12.83
N MET A 424 20.45 8.25 12.15
CA MET A 424 21.56 7.53 12.78
C MET A 424 22.41 8.44 13.69
N GLY A 425 22.67 9.68 13.28
CA GLY A 425 23.37 10.70 14.05
C GLY A 425 22.61 11.26 15.24
N GLY A 426 21.36 10.82 15.46
CA GLY A 426 20.56 11.19 16.61
C GLY A 426 19.56 12.33 16.39
N ALA A 427 19.62 13.04 15.27
CA ALA A 427 18.63 14.05 14.90
C ALA A 427 17.22 13.46 14.89
N PHE A 428 16.26 14.18 15.47
CA PHE A 428 14.87 13.73 15.66
C PHE A 428 13.89 14.85 15.28
N ALA A 429 12.84 14.46 14.57
CA ALA A 429 11.71 15.33 14.28
C ALA A 429 10.40 14.55 14.32
N HIS A 430 9.30 15.29 14.45
CA HIS A 430 7.95 14.75 14.36
C HIS A 430 7.02 15.71 13.66
N ASP A 431 5.95 15.20 13.13
CA ASP A 431 4.85 15.97 12.56
C ASP A 431 3.51 15.41 13.03
N ASN A 432 2.50 16.28 12.99
CA ASN A 432 1.11 15.94 13.29
C ASN A 432 0.25 16.40 12.13
N ARG A 433 -0.59 15.51 11.61
CA ARG A 433 -1.51 15.83 10.52
C ARG A 433 -2.95 15.60 10.96
N LEU A 434 -3.79 16.58 10.74
CA LEU A 434 -5.24 16.41 10.76
C LEU A 434 -5.74 16.44 9.33
N GLN A 435 -6.50 15.44 8.92
CA GLN A 435 -7.04 15.40 7.56
C GLN A 435 -8.52 14.98 7.52
N VAL A 436 -9.21 15.49 6.51
CA VAL A 436 -10.61 15.20 6.23
C VAL A 436 -10.72 14.70 4.79
N MET A 437 -11.53 13.70 4.57
CA MET A 437 -11.77 13.09 3.26
C MET A 437 -13.25 13.05 2.93
N ALA A 438 -13.57 13.32 1.68
CA ALA A 438 -14.84 12.94 1.07
C ALA A 438 -14.57 12.11 -0.21
N GLN A 439 -15.26 10.97 -0.35
CA GLN A 439 -15.10 10.04 -1.46
C GLN A 439 -16.45 9.59 -1.97
N ILE A 440 -16.62 9.60 -3.29
CA ILE A 440 -17.81 9.02 -3.98
C ILE A 440 -17.32 7.90 -4.89
N ASN A 441 -17.85 6.69 -4.66
CA ASN A 441 -17.57 5.52 -5.48
C ASN A 441 -18.57 5.40 -6.64
N PHE A 442 -18.11 5.06 -7.84
CA PHE A 442 -18.93 4.89 -9.04
C PHE A 442 -18.52 3.68 -9.87
#